data_ade5fb0261baaee730a14c017896ce0a
#
_entry.id   ade5fb0261baaee730a14c017896ce0a
#
_cell.length_a   1.000
_cell.length_b   1.000
_cell.length_c   1.000
_cell.angle_alpha   90.00
_cell.angle_beta   90.00
_cell.angle_gamma   90.00
#
_symmetry.space_group_name_H-M   'P 1'
#
loop_
_entity.id
_entity.type
_entity.pdbx_description
1 polymer ?
#
loop_
_entity_poly.entity_id
_entity_poly.type
_entity_poly.pdbx_seq_one_letter_code
_entity_poly.pdbx_strand_id
1 'polypeptide(L)'
;EEISADGNTLYFTQGNFTFFGNLTSTTMMVATLQGGNFVVDPNSAKIMKTINDKYLNYAADTSADELEFFFTRTNLKVGPAIYMATRKSTSKPFGAPKKIDAITGFAEAPSISPDDLSLYYHVKNPSGVFVINRVTRTVKP
;
A
#
# COMPACT_ATOMS: atom_id res chain seq x y z
N GLU A 1 -6.79 -4.06 3.07
CA GLU A 1 -6.88 -3.05 4.15
C GLU A 1 -5.75 -3.25 5.14
N GLU A 2 -5.40 -2.19 5.87
CA GLU A 2 -4.40 -2.17 6.93
C GLU A 2 -4.86 -1.24 8.07
N ILE A 3 -4.65 -1.66 9.31
CA ILE A 3 -4.97 -0.88 10.50
C ILE A 3 -3.65 -0.40 11.14
N SER A 4 -3.56 0.90 11.46
CA SER A 4 -2.39 1.47 12.17
C SER A 4 -2.08 0.72 13.47
N ALA A 5 -0.82 0.77 13.90
CA ALA A 5 -0.35 0.07 15.10
C ALA A 5 -1.13 0.44 16.39
N ASP A 6 -1.69 1.65 16.46
CA ASP A 6 -2.52 2.12 17.57
C ASP A 6 -4.02 1.76 17.42
N GLY A 7 -4.41 1.14 16.30
CA GLY A 7 -5.78 0.73 16.00
C GLY A 7 -6.74 1.85 15.60
N ASN A 8 -6.26 3.09 15.40
CA ASN A 8 -7.12 4.26 15.20
C ASN A 8 -7.28 4.69 13.74
N THR A 9 -6.39 4.26 12.86
CA THR A 9 -6.43 4.58 11.43
C THR A 9 -6.60 3.32 10.59
N LEU A 10 -7.52 3.32 9.64
CA LEU A 10 -7.70 2.28 8.64
C LEU A 10 -7.31 2.81 7.26
N TYR A 11 -6.36 2.15 6.61
CA TYR A 11 -6.00 2.34 5.20
C TYR A 11 -6.66 1.26 4.37
N PHE A 12 -7.42 1.64 3.35
CA PHE A 12 -8.14 0.66 2.54
C PHE A 12 -8.23 1.06 1.08
N THR A 13 -8.51 0.08 0.24
CA THR A 13 -8.68 0.27 -1.20
C THR A 13 -10.14 0.06 -1.59
N GLN A 14 -10.74 1.04 -2.22
CA GLN A 14 -12.01 0.89 -2.93
C GLN A 14 -11.70 0.54 -4.39
N GLY A 15 -12.25 -0.57 -4.88
CA GLY A 15 -12.11 -1.01 -6.27
C GLY A 15 -13.41 -0.93 -7.05
N ASN A 16 -13.34 -0.50 -8.30
CA ASN A 16 -14.45 -0.60 -9.25
C ASN A 16 -14.19 -1.76 -10.22
N PHE A 17 -15.21 -2.56 -10.46
CA PHE A 17 -15.14 -3.74 -11.30
C PHE A 17 -16.11 -3.65 -12.46
N THR A 18 -15.75 -4.24 -13.63
CA THR A 18 -16.69 -4.48 -14.70
C THR A 18 -17.72 -5.53 -14.28
N PHE A 19 -18.78 -5.68 -15.08
CA PHE A 19 -19.76 -6.77 -14.94
C PHE A 19 -19.11 -8.17 -14.93
N PHE A 20 -18.00 -8.35 -15.64
CA PHE A 20 -17.23 -9.62 -15.70
C PHE A 20 -16.17 -9.76 -14.60
N GLY A 21 -16.18 -8.89 -13.58
CA GLY A 21 -15.26 -8.97 -12.43
C GLY A 21 -13.84 -8.43 -12.68
N ASN A 22 -13.58 -7.76 -13.79
CA ASN A 22 -12.27 -7.13 -14.04
C ASN A 22 -12.16 -5.82 -13.27
N LEU A 23 -11.11 -5.65 -12.48
CA LEU A 23 -10.78 -4.42 -11.77
C LEU A 23 -10.43 -3.31 -12.77
N THR A 24 -11.14 -2.19 -12.74
CA THR A 24 -10.99 -1.07 -13.68
C THR A 24 -10.31 0.16 -13.08
N SER A 25 -10.54 0.41 -11.79
CA SER A 25 -9.91 1.49 -11.05
C SER A 25 -9.83 1.17 -9.57
N THR A 26 -8.89 1.80 -8.89
CA THR A 26 -8.74 1.71 -7.44
C THR A 26 -8.60 3.11 -6.84
N THR A 27 -9.08 3.28 -5.62
CA THR A 27 -8.88 4.48 -4.81
C THR A 27 -8.44 4.06 -3.41
N MET A 28 -7.21 4.45 -3.03
CA MET A 28 -6.72 4.31 -1.67
C MET A 28 -7.38 5.37 -0.79
N MET A 29 -7.84 4.97 0.37
CA MET A 29 -8.59 5.80 1.30
C MET A 29 -8.08 5.63 2.73
N VAL A 30 -8.34 6.66 3.55
CA VAL A 30 -8.04 6.66 5.00
C VAL A 30 -9.35 6.85 5.75
N ALA A 31 -9.57 6.07 6.79
CA ALA A 31 -10.64 6.24 7.75
C ALA A 31 -10.07 6.30 9.17
N THR A 32 -10.74 6.99 10.07
CA THR A 32 -10.37 7.10 11.49
C THR A 32 -11.44 6.48 12.37
N LEU A 33 -11.02 5.89 13.49
CA LEU A 33 -11.92 5.28 14.47
C LEU A 33 -12.69 6.37 15.22
N GLN A 34 -14.03 6.35 15.16
CA GLN A 34 -14.91 7.31 15.79
C GLN A 34 -16.10 6.55 16.40
N GLY A 35 -16.26 6.61 17.71
CA GLY A 35 -17.37 5.94 18.38
C GLY A 35 -17.48 4.43 18.13
N GLY A 36 -16.34 3.76 17.94
CA GLY A 36 -16.28 2.32 17.65
C GLY A 36 -16.44 1.94 16.17
N ASN A 37 -16.58 2.90 15.27
CA ASN A 37 -16.67 2.68 13.82
C ASN A 37 -15.60 3.43 13.05
N PHE A 38 -15.10 2.87 11.95
CA PHE A 38 -14.22 3.60 11.04
C PHE A 38 -15.04 4.52 10.14
N VAL A 39 -14.73 5.81 10.19
CA VAL A 39 -15.35 6.87 9.38
C VAL A 39 -14.30 7.43 8.44
N VAL A 40 -14.61 7.56 7.15
CA VAL A 40 -13.69 8.12 6.15
C VAL A 40 -13.21 9.49 6.60
N ASP A 41 -11.87 9.67 6.65
CA ASP A 41 -11.27 10.96 7.00
C ASP A 41 -11.63 12.00 5.92
N PRO A 42 -12.16 13.17 6.28
CA PRO A 42 -12.50 14.22 5.32
C PRO A 42 -11.28 14.71 4.50
N ASN A 43 -10.06 14.49 4.99
CA ASN A 43 -8.82 14.78 4.26
C ASN A 43 -8.28 13.57 3.47
N SER A 44 -8.97 12.42 3.45
CA SER A 44 -8.51 11.18 2.80
C SER A 44 -8.03 11.43 1.36
N ALA A 45 -8.82 12.14 0.55
CA ALA A 45 -8.46 12.47 -0.83
C ALA A 45 -7.19 13.32 -0.92
N LYS A 46 -6.95 14.22 0.02
CA LYS A 46 -5.73 15.06 0.09
C LYS A 46 -4.52 14.23 0.53
N ILE A 47 -4.68 13.37 1.54
CA ILE A 47 -3.62 12.50 2.07
C ILE A 47 -3.12 11.56 0.99
N MET A 48 -4.03 10.94 0.23
CA MET A 48 -3.74 9.93 -0.80
C MET A 48 -3.56 10.49 -2.21
N LYS A 49 -3.53 11.83 -2.38
CA LYS A 49 -3.53 12.49 -3.70
C LYS A 49 -2.47 11.98 -4.67
N THR A 50 -1.24 11.76 -4.20
CA THR A 50 -0.11 11.33 -5.04
C THR A 50 -0.09 9.84 -5.33
N ILE A 51 -0.80 9.05 -4.50
CA ILE A 51 -0.96 7.61 -4.65
C ILE A 51 -2.10 7.31 -5.60
N ASN A 52 -3.23 8.02 -5.48
CA ASN A 52 -4.40 7.87 -6.32
C ASN A 52 -4.17 8.53 -7.70
N ASP A 53 -3.55 7.79 -8.58
CA ASP A 53 -3.24 8.19 -9.94
C ASP A 53 -3.92 7.24 -10.98
N LYS A 54 -3.39 7.19 -12.19
CA LYS A 54 -3.92 6.35 -13.28
C LYS A 54 -3.63 4.85 -13.15
N TYR A 55 -2.85 4.45 -12.15
CA TYR A 55 -2.48 3.05 -11.92
C TYR A 55 -3.47 2.38 -10.95
N LEU A 56 -3.51 1.05 -11.00
CA LEU A 56 -4.21 0.27 -9.99
C LEU A 56 -3.29 0.11 -8.78
N ASN A 57 -3.70 0.66 -7.63
CA ASN A 57 -2.96 0.61 -6.37
C ASN A 57 -3.79 -0.17 -5.35
N TYR A 58 -3.21 -1.21 -4.73
CA TYR A 58 -3.91 -2.09 -3.80
C TYR A 58 -2.95 -2.78 -2.82
N ALA A 59 -3.51 -3.55 -1.87
CA ALA A 59 -2.78 -4.34 -0.89
C ALA A 59 -1.67 -3.52 -0.22
N ALA A 60 -2.08 -2.53 0.57
CA ALA A 60 -1.18 -1.63 1.25
C ALA A 60 -0.89 -2.06 2.67
N ASP A 61 0.25 -1.60 3.18
CA ASP A 61 0.68 -1.67 4.57
C ASP A 61 1.41 -0.39 4.96
N THR A 62 1.52 -0.07 6.25
CA THR A 62 2.19 1.13 6.76
C THR A 62 3.24 0.80 7.80
N SER A 63 4.30 1.65 7.88
CA SER A 63 5.20 1.63 9.03
C SER A 63 4.46 1.92 10.33
N ALA A 64 5.02 1.49 11.46
CA ALA A 64 4.41 1.66 12.79
C ALA A 64 4.08 3.13 13.15
N ASP A 65 4.86 4.09 12.63
CA ASP A 65 4.61 5.53 12.78
C ASP A 65 3.73 6.14 11.67
N GLU A 66 3.24 5.32 10.74
CA GLU A 66 2.42 5.72 9.59
C GLU A 66 3.10 6.73 8.64
N LEU A 67 4.42 6.87 8.66
CA LEU A 67 5.14 7.81 7.80
C LEU A 67 5.60 7.20 6.48
N GLU A 68 5.62 5.87 6.38
CA GLU A 68 5.90 5.13 5.16
C GLU A 68 4.67 4.30 4.78
N PHE A 69 4.33 4.29 3.50
CA PHE A 69 3.19 3.57 2.95
C PHE A 69 3.68 2.68 1.82
N PHE A 70 3.55 1.38 1.99
CA PHE A 70 3.94 0.35 1.04
C PHE A 70 2.69 -0.17 0.34
N PHE A 71 2.75 -0.39 -0.96
CA PHE A 71 1.59 -0.87 -1.71
C PHE A 71 1.97 -1.51 -3.03
N THR A 72 1.10 -2.33 -3.54
CA THR A 72 1.19 -2.87 -4.89
C THR A 72 0.67 -1.85 -5.89
N ARG A 73 1.44 -1.61 -6.94
CA ARG A 73 1.03 -0.83 -8.10
C ARG A 73 1.15 -1.65 -9.36
N THR A 74 0.12 -1.63 -10.19
CA THR A 74 0.13 -2.30 -11.48
C THR A 74 -0.55 -1.47 -12.57
N ASN A 75 -0.20 -1.77 -13.80
CA ASN A 75 -0.98 -1.44 -14.98
C ASN A 75 -1.02 -2.67 -15.90
N LEU A 76 -1.90 -2.64 -16.88
CA LEU A 76 -2.09 -3.77 -17.80
C LEU A 76 -0.85 -4.12 -18.65
N LYS A 77 0.19 -3.26 -18.67
CA LYS A 77 1.41 -3.43 -19.47
C LYS A 77 2.62 -3.96 -18.70
N VAL A 78 2.70 -3.65 -17.41
CA VAL A 78 3.94 -3.82 -16.59
C VAL A 78 3.62 -4.65 -15.37
N GLY A 79 2.80 -5.50 -15.23
CA GLY A 79 2.56 -6.35 -14.04
C GLY A 79 2.71 -5.64 -12.68
N PRO A 80 2.38 -6.29 -11.59
CA PRO A 80 2.46 -5.69 -10.26
C PRO A 80 3.91 -5.56 -9.77
N ALA A 81 4.17 -4.45 -9.09
CA ALA A 81 5.42 -4.17 -8.39
C ALA A 81 5.14 -3.42 -7.09
N ILE A 82 6.05 -3.49 -6.14
CA ILE A 82 5.91 -2.84 -4.85
C ILE A 82 6.51 -1.43 -4.89
N TYR A 83 5.73 -0.49 -4.40
CA TYR A 83 6.08 0.92 -4.28
C TYR A 83 6.00 1.36 -2.83
N MET A 84 6.75 2.39 -2.51
CA MET A 84 6.74 3.08 -1.22
C MET A 84 6.52 4.58 -1.45
N ALA A 85 5.74 5.19 -0.59
CA ALA A 85 5.59 6.63 -0.48
C ALA A 85 5.83 7.06 0.97
N THR A 86 6.39 8.25 1.19
CA THR A 86 6.68 8.77 2.53
C THR A 86 5.96 10.09 2.77
N ARG A 87 5.72 10.42 4.04
CA ARG A 87 5.17 11.71 4.46
C ARG A 87 5.90 12.22 5.71
N LYS A 88 5.82 13.52 5.97
CA LYS A 88 6.50 14.18 7.10
C LYS A 88 5.74 14.07 8.44
N SER A 89 4.45 13.81 8.40
CA SER A 89 3.58 13.58 9.54
C SER A 89 2.25 12.97 9.08
N THR A 90 1.48 12.37 9.99
CA THR A 90 0.20 11.72 9.68
C THR A 90 -0.86 12.66 9.10
N SER A 91 -0.79 13.96 9.39
CA SER A 91 -1.68 14.99 8.83
C SER A 91 -1.26 15.51 7.44
N LYS A 92 -0.11 15.10 6.92
CA LYS A 92 0.40 15.54 5.62
C LYS A 92 0.14 14.50 4.53
N PRO A 93 -0.03 14.92 3.27
CA PRO A 93 -0.12 14.00 2.14
C PRO A 93 1.18 13.21 1.97
N PHE A 94 1.04 11.99 1.46
CA PHE A 94 2.20 11.23 1.00
C PHE A 94 2.86 11.91 -0.19
N GLY A 95 4.19 11.79 -0.27
CA GLY A 95 4.99 12.21 -1.42
C GLY A 95 4.80 11.30 -2.64
N ALA A 96 5.54 11.58 -3.71
CA ALA A 96 5.48 10.78 -4.93
C ALA A 96 5.96 9.33 -4.66
N PRO A 97 5.19 8.31 -5.06
CA PRO A 97 5.59 6.92 -4.89
C PRO A 97 6.86 6.57 -5.66
N LYS A 98 7.72 5.78 -5.03
CA LYS A 98 8.94 5.22 -5.64
C LYS A 98 8.86 3.70 -5.63
N LYS A 99 9.26 3.08 -6.74
CA LYS A 99 9.40 1.63 -6.80
C LYS A 99 10.54 1.18 -5.87
N ILE A 100 10.38 0.04 -5.21
CA ILE A 100 11.46 -0.58 -4.43
C ILE A 100 12.29 -1.42 -5.40
N ASP A 101 13.45 -0.89 -5.83
CA ASP A 101 14.27 -1.50 -6.89
C ASP A 101 14.89 -2.84 -6.49
N ALA A 102 15.05 -3.09 -5.18
CA ALA A 102 15.51 -4.38 -4.66
C ALA A 102 14.49 -5.52 -4.88
N ILE A 103 13.24 -5.20 -5.22
CA ILE A 103 12.18 -6.16 -5.48
C ILE A 103 11.93 -6.23 -6.99
N THR A 104 12.18 -7.41 -7.57
CA THR A 104 12.06 -7.64 -9.01
C THR A 104 11.01 -8.71 -9.33
N GLY A 105 10.54 -8.73 -10.59
CA GLY A 105 9.54 -9.69 -11.07
C GLY A 105 8.11 -9.31 -10.69
N PHE A 106 7.21 -10.29 -10.73
CA PHE A 106 5.80 -10.14 -10.31
C PHE A 106 5.73 -10.16 -8.79
N ALA A 107 5.60 -9.00 -8.15
CA ALA A 107 5.60 -8.85 -6.70
C ALA A 107 4.41 -8.02 -6.23
N GLU A 108 3.72 -8.51 -5.18
CA GLU A 108 2.52 -7.86 -4.63
C GLU A 108 2.34 -8.11 -3.13
N ALA A 109 1.38 -7.42 -2.52
CA ALA A 109 0.96 -7.55 -1.14
C ALA A 109 2.14 -7.37 -0.15
N PRO A 110 2.77 -6.19 -0.10
CA PRO A 110 3.80 -5.89 0.88
C PRO A 110 3.24 -5.90 2.30
N SER A 111 4.04 -6.37 3.25
CA SER A 111 3.77 -6.28 4.68
C SER A 111 5.06 -5.98 5.42
N ILE A 112 5.10 -4.82 6.12
CA ILE A 112 6.26 -4.36 6.87
C ILE A 112 6.26 -4.94 8.28
N SER A 113 7.43 -5.36 8.78
CA SER A 113 7.56 -5.83 10.17
C SER A 113 7.37 -4.68 11.17
N PRO A 114 6.95 -4.99 12.43
CA PRO A 114 6.71 -3.96 13.45
C PRO A 114 7.94 -3.11 13.81
N ASP A 115 9.15 -3.60 13.54
CA ASP A 115 10.40 -2.86 13.72
C ASP A 115 10.80 -2.03 12.49
N ASP A 116 9.95 -2.02 11.44
CA ASP A 116 10.17 -1.35 10.16
C ASP A 116 11.42 -1.83 9.38
N LEU A 117 12.03 -2.97 9.73
CA LEU A 117 13.28 -3.42 9.13
C LEU A 117 13.14 -4.53 8.08
N SER A 118 12.00 -5.21 8.02
CA SER A 118 11.76 -6.31 7.08
C SER A 118 10.46 -6.08 6.32
N LEU A 119 10.51 -6.11 4.99
CA LEU A 119 9.35 -6.07 4.12
C LEU A 119 9.13 -7.44 3.51
N TYR A 120 8.01 -8.06 3.84
CA TYR A 120 7.54 -9.33 3.27
C TYR A 120 6.62 -9.05 2.09
N TYR A 121 6.60 -9.91 1.09
CA TYR A 121 5.76 -9.73 -0.10
C TYR A 121 5.59 -11.04 -0.84
N HIS A 122 4.53 -11.13 -1.65
CA HIS A 122 4.31 -12.26 -2.52
C HIS A 122 5.10 -12.09 -3.82
N VAL A 123 5.72 -13.17 -4.30
CA VAL A 123 6.32 -13.26 -5.64
C VAL A 123 5.72 -14.45 -6.37
N LYS A 124 5.31 -14.25 -7.60
CA LYS A 124 4.90 -15.33 -8.48
C LYS A 124 6.12 -15.92 -9.18
N ASN A 125 6.44 -17.16 -8.87
CA ASN A 125 7.57 -17.86 -9.49
C ASN A 125 7.25 -18.28 -10.95
N PRO A 126 8.24 -18.76 -11.72
CA PRO A 126 8.02 -19.20 -13.11
C PRO A 126 7.01 -20.34 -13.28
N SER A 127 6.78 -21.17 -12.27
CA SER A 127 5.75 -22.21 -12.27
C SER A 127 4.34 -21.70 -11.96
N GLY A 128 4.19 -20.40 -11.72
CA GLY A 128 2.91 -19.76 -11.41
C GLY A 128 2.49 -19.82 -9.95
N VAL A 129 3.32 -20.38 -9.05
CA VAL A 129 3.07 -20.46 -7.62
C VAL A 129 3.52 -19.19 -6.92
N PHE A 130 2.69 -18.67 -6.00
CA PHE A 130 3.07 -17.57 -5.14
C PHE A 130 3.87 -18.08 -3.94
N VAL A 131 4.99 -17.39 -3.68
CA VAL A 131 5.85 -17.62 -2.52
C VAL A 131 6.06 -16.31 -1.78
N ILE A 132 6.32 -16.38 -0.47
CA ILE A 132 6.63 -15.21 0.35
C ILE A 132 8.13 -14.97 0.32
N ASN A 133 8.53 -13.77 -0.08
CA ASN A 133 9.91 -13.30 -0.04
C ASN A 133 10.05 -12.16 0.98
N ARG A 134 11.29 -11.84 1.31
CA ARG A 134 11.64 -10.76 2.25
C ARG A 134 12.82 -9.95 1.71
N VAL A 135 12.74 -8.64 1.84
CA VAL A 135 13.89 -7.72 1.79
C VAL A 135 14.05 -7.05 3.14
N THR A 136 15.28 -6.67 3.48
CA THR A 136 15.62 -6.05 4.76
C THR A 136 16.39 -4.77 4.57
N ARG A 137 16.29 -3.87 5.55
CA ARG A 137 17.14 -2.69 5.70
C ARG A 137 17.74 -2.67 7.10
N THR A 138 18.91 -2.04 7.26
CA THR A 138 19.62 -1.98 8.55
C THR A 138 19.13 -0.82 9.43
N VAL A 139 18.61 0.23 8.83
CA VAL A 139 18.05 1.41 9.51
C VAL A 139 16.82 1.92 8.75
N LYS A 140 15.90 2.53 9.47
CA LYS A 140 14.80 3.28 8.86
C LYS A 140 15.35 4.58 8.28
N PRO A 141 14.98 4.98 7.04
CA PRO A 141 15.42 6.23 6.42
C PRO A 141 14.91 7.47 7.13
#